data_6304e071f15161ece56f97ce808a745e
#
_entry.id   6304e071f15161ece56f97ce808a745e
#
_cell.length_a   1.000
_cell.length_b   1.000
_cell.length_c   1.000
_cell.angle_alpha   90.00
_cell.angle_beta   90.00
_cell.angle_gamma   90.00
#
_symmetry.space_group_name_H-M   'P 1'
#
loop_
_entity.id
_entity.type
_entity.pdbx_description
1 polymer ?
#
loop_
_entity_poly.entity_id
_entity_poly.type
_entity_poly.pdbx_seq_one_letter_code
_entity_poly.pdbx_strand_id
1 'polypeptide(L)'
;MVSRILPILLLLACTMASAQNIRIEPLDNNTSTDDFAPAYTNHGRVIIFTSDEGGDGQRLRTMERTSGGWTAATNLLGDVNDATHSGSGTLTPDGQSIIFASYENDVDGRGRTDLYSARKVNGKWIEVTNLGAAINTDFYDAHPSITSDGRTLYFVSDRPGGNGETDIYVATWGGSSWGAAKPLAGINTAKSEMSPVIAADGKTIYFSSDRAGGAGGFDIYVAKISGSAVTDIRRLSDPVNTAADEMFYSALPNSDQALLSRTTSNGDYDNYTVTPNPFPSEAVTLVEGVVADATTKVPLGSTITVTDLATGKKVAGLRSDDQSGQYYVTLTPGRIYSITASAPGYVFHTERYEVPPGAKGTTVKKDIDLSPLTKGGARLLVFFDYDKSELKSESTPELERIIELLRENPTIKLRFDGHTDDQGSDDYNDALSLRRAQSVLNYVVAGGVPATRLEAKGFGKRQPAVQGATDEARAANRRVEMKVVE
;
A
#
# COMPACT_ATOMS: atom_id res chain seq x y z
N MET A 1 47.29 54.48 -13.30
CA MET A 1 46.00 53.89 -12.89
C MET A 1 46.22 52.42 -12.47
N VAL A 2 46.31 52.20 -11.19
CA VAL A 2 46.57 50.83 -10.64
C VAL A 2 45.21 50.26 -10.14
N SER A 3 44.70 49.24 -10.87
CA SER A 3 43.49 48.57 -10.51
C SER A 3 43.77 47.59 -9.37
N ARG A 4 43.13 47.80 -8.23
CA ARG A 4 43.15 46.85 -7.08
C ARG A 4 42.07 45.79 -7.28
N ILE A 5 42.50 44.54 -7.45
CA ILE A 5 41.65 43.38 -7.41
C ILE A 5 41.49 42.96 -5.95
N LEU A 6 40.28 43.02 -5.46
CA LEU A 6 39.90 42.53 -4.13
C LEU A 6 39.58 41.02 -4.23
N PRO A 7 40.16 40.13 -3.40
CA PRO A 7 39.77 38.73 -3.41
C PRO A 7 38.45 38.55 -2.65
N ILE A 8 37.46 38.00 -3.34
CA ILE A 8 36.20 37.51 -2.71
C ILE A 8 36.54 36.23 -1.95
N LEU A 9 36.54 36.33 -0.65
CA LEU A 9 36.59 35.14 0.25
C LEU A 9 35.25 34.46 0.23
N LEU A 10 35.14 33.30 -0.45
CA LEU A 10 34.00 32.43 -0.38
C LEU A 10 34.02 31.71 1.00
N LEU A 11 33.21 32.18 1.95
CA LEU A 11 32.96 31.44 3.18
C LEU A 11 32.13 30.21 2.81
N LEU A 12 32.75 29.04 2.75
CA LEU A 12 32.04 27.77 2.83
C LEU A 12 31.42 27.67 4.24
N ALA A 13 30.12 27.95 4.35
CA ALA A 13 29.35 27.59 5.53
C ALA A 13 29.24 26.07 5.57
N CYS A 14 30.16 25.44 6.27
CA CYS A 14 30.01 24.04 6.68
C CYS A 14 28.84 24.01 7.67
N THR A 15 27.64 23.70 7.22
CA THR A 15 26.54 23.35 8.11
C THR A 15 26.94 22.06 8.80
N MET A 16 27.44 22.17 10.02
CA MET A 16 27.51 21.02 10.91
C MET A 16 26.09 20.52 11.10
N ALA A 17 25.76 19.42 10.44
CA ALA A 17 24.59 18.64 10.84
C ALA A 17 24.81 18.30 12.30
N SER A 18 23.94 18.79 13.18
CA SER A 18 23.95 18.39 14.59
C SER A 18 23.84 16.86 14.60
N ALA A 19 24.81 16.18 15.21
CA ALA A 19 24.73 14.74 15.41
C ALA A 19 23.41 14.46 16.13
N GLN A 20 22.44 13.90 15.44
CA GLN A 20 21.19 13.48 16.03
C GLN A 20 21.55 12.41 17.07
N ASN A 21 21.13 12.62 18.31
CA ASN A 21 21.40 11.66 19.39
C ASN A 21 20.45 10.47 19.22
N ILE A 22 20.83 9.52 18.34
CA ILE A 22 20.03 8.33 18.02
C ILE A 22 20.00 7.43 19.26
N ARG A 23 18.80 7.07 19.70
CA ARG A 23 18.56 6.12 20.79
C ARG A 23 18.11 4.79 20.18
N ILE A 24 18.71 3.72 20.66
CA ILE A 24 18.34 2.34 20.36
C ILE A 24 17.83 1.75 21.67
N GLU A 25 16.55 1.44 21.72
CA GLU A 25 15.88 0.94 22.92
C GLU A 25 15.24 -0.42 22.63
N PRO A 26 15.42 -1.44 23.49
CA PRO A 26 14.79 -2.74 23.29
C PRO A 26 13.26 -2.61 23.32
N LEU A 27 12.57 -3.44 22.56
CA LEU A 27 11.12 -3.60 22.69
C LEU A 27 10.78 -4.35 23.97
N ASP A 28 9.72 -3.92 24.67
CA ASP A 28 9.27 -4.53 25.94
C ASP A 28 8.83 -6.00 25.78
N ASN A 29 8.69 -6.49 24.57
CA ASN A 29 8.21 -7.84 24.24
C ASN A 29 9.34 -8.81 23.87
N ASN A 30 10.59 -8.42 23.94
CA ASN A 30 11.69 -9.35 23.78
C ASN A 30 11.67 -10.40 24.90
N THR A 31 11.98 -11.63 24.52
CA THR A 31 12.01 -12.80 25.41
C THR A 31 13.45 -13.16 25.76
N SER A 32 13.69 -14.34 26.30
CA SER A 32 15.04 -14.86 26.54
C SER A 32 15.59 -15.70 25.38
N THR A 33 14.87 -15.69 24.26
CA THR A 33 15.17 -16.45 23.03
C THR A 33 15.09 -15.53 21.83
N ASP A 34 15.25 -16.05 20.61
CA ASP A 34 15.22 -15.23 19.39
C ASP A 34 13.90 -14.50 19.20
N ASP A 35 13.96 -13.17 19.15
CA ASP A 35 12.90 -12.28 18.72
C ASP A 35 13.39 -11.41 17.55
N PHE A 36 12.91 -11.63 16.33
CA PHE A 36 13.46 -10.98 15.15
C PHE A 36 12.42 -10.67 14.07
N ALA A 37 12.87 -10.04 12.97
CA ALA A 37 12.07 -9.63 11.82
C ALA A 37 10.87 -8.74 12.18
N PRO A 38 11.05 -7.65 12.97
CA PRO A 38 9.96 -6.77 13.31
C PRO A 38 9.58 -5.89 12.10
N ALA A 39 8.30 -5.86 11.77
CA ALA A 39 7.78 -5.06 10.68
C ALA A 39 6.57 -4.22 11.13
N TYR A 40 6.62 -2.91 10.84
CA TYR A 40 5.44 -2.05 10.94
C TYR A 40 4.44 -2.37 9.83
N THR A 41 3.19 -2.52 10.22
CA THR A 41 2.08 -2.76 9.29
C THR A 41 0.91 -1.82 9.60
N ASN A 42 -0.10 -1.78 8.74
CA ASN A 42 -1.31 -0.96 8.93
C ASN A 42 -0.98 0.47 9.36
N HIS A 43 -0.08 1.13 8.61
CA HIS A 43 0.39 2.49 8.91
C HIS A 43 1.02 2.65 10.32
N GLY A 44 1.66 1.58 10.84
CA GLY A 44 2.32 1.58 12.15
C GLY A 44 1.37 1.33 13.34
N ARG A 45 0.18 0.84 13.07
CA ARG A 45 -0.77 0.42 14.14
C ARG A 45 -0.49 -0.97 14.67
N VAL A 46 0.18 -1.78 13.88
CA VAL A 46 0.51 -3.18 14.21
C VAL A 46 1.99 -3.40 13.96
N ILE A 47 2.64 -4.13 14.84
CA ILE A 47 3.95 -4.76 14.62
C ILE A 47 3.71 -6.26 14.51
N ILE A 48 4.29 -6.89 13.47
CA ILE A 48 4.45 -8.34 13.41
C ILE A 48 5.94 -8.66 13.56
N PHE A 49 6.25 -9.77 14.16
CA PHE A 49 7.62 -10.24 14.34
C PHE A 49 7.66 -11.76 14.51
N THR A 50 8.83 -12.32 14.52
CA THR A 50 9.08 -13.75 14.75
C THR A 50 9.65 -13.94 16.14
N SER A 51 9.21 -14.99 16.84
CA SER A 51 9.74 -15.39 18.16
C SER A 51 9.78 -16.91 18.27
N ASP A 52 10.77 -17.45 18.93
CA ASP A 52 10.85 -18.85 19.32
C ASP A 52 10.56 -19.07 20.82
N GLU A 53 9.87 -18.13 21.45
CA GLU A 53 9.43 -18.25 22.85
C GLU A 53 8.66 -19.58 23.06
N GLY A 54 9.15 -20.38 24.03
CA GLY A 54 8.58 -21.69 24.33
C GLY A 54 9.36 -22.87 23.80
N GLY A 55 10.29 -22.65 22.84
CA GLY A 55 11.20 -23.69 22.33
C GLY A 55 10.56 -24.69 21.37
N ASP A 56 9.30 -24.49 20.96
CA ASP A 56 8.57 -25.35 20.03
C ASP A 56 8.71 -24.91 18.56
N GLY A 57 9.74 -24.11 18.25
CA GLY A 57 10.01 -23.54 16.94
C GLY A 57 9.49 -22.12 16.80
N GLN A 58 9.85 -21.50 15.68
CA GLN A 58 9.54 -20.09 15.40
C GLN A 58 8.06 -19.86 15.12
N ARG A 59 7.51 -18.79 15.66
CA ARG A 59 6.11 -18.38 15.50
C ARG A 59 5.99 -16.92 15.10
N LEU A 60 5.07 -16.62 14.22
CA LEU A 60 4.66 -15.26 13.89
C LEU A 60 3.81 -14.70 15.02
N ARG A 61 4.21 -13.55 15.54
CA ARG A 61 3.54 -12.84 16.65
C ARG A 61 3.16 -11.42 16.24
N THR A 62 2.26 -10.83 16.99
CA THR A 62 1.76 -9.47 16.73
C THR A 62 1.56 -8.69 18.01
N MET A 63 1.71 -7.37 17.88
CA MET A 63 1.36 -6.35 18.88
C MET A 63 0.56 -5.26 18.20
N GLU A 64 -0.42 -4.69 18.90
CA GLU A 64 -1.23 -3.59 18.41
C GLU A 64 -0.97 -2.31 19.20
N ARG A 65 -0.99 -1.17 18.51
CA ARG A 65 -0.77 0.14 19.13
C ARG A 65 -2.03 0.61 19.83
N THR A 66 -1.91 0.97 21.10
CA THR A 66 -2.96 1.55 21.93
C THR A 66 -2.59 2.97 22.39
N SER A 67 -3.48 3.66 23.08
CA SER A 67 -3.17 4.94 23.72
C SER A 67 -2.13 4.83 24.85
N GLY A 68 -1.94 3.63 25.42
CA GLY A 68 -0.98 3.35 26.51
C GLY A 68 0.35 2.75 26.03
N GLY A 69 0.56 2.57 24.72
CA GLY A 69 1.73 1.91 24.15
C GLY A 69 1.34 0.68 23.32
N TRP A 70 2.17 -0.34 23.32
CA TRP A 70 1.90 -1.61 22.62
C TRP A 70 1.18 -2.59 23.54
N THR A 71 0.30 -3.43 22.95
CA THR A 71 -0.27 -4.58 23.67
C THR A 71 0.82 -5.61 23.97
N ALA A 72 0.54 -6.56 24.88
CA ALA A 72 1.35 -7.78 24.98
C ALA A 72 1.37 -8.52 23.63
N ALA A 73 2.49 -9.16 23.33
CA ALA A 73 2.63 -9.98 22.13
C ALA A 73 1.74 -11.21 22.18
N THR A 74 1.08 -11.52 21.06
CA THR A 74 0.27 -12.73 20.90
C THR A 74 0.61 -13.41 19.59
N ASN A 75 0.47 -14.74 19.53
CA ASN A 75 0.62 -15.48 18.28
C ASN A 75 -0.45 -15.05 17.27
N LEU A 76 -0.10 -14.97 16.00
CA LEU A 76 -1.09 -14.88 14.93
C LEU A 76 -1.96 -16.12 14.95
N LEU A 77 -3.29 -15.90 14.93
CA LEU A 77 -4.28 -16.98 15.01
C LEU A 77 -4.53 -17.61 13.65
N GLY A 78 -4.74 -18.92 13.61
CA GLY A 78 -5.03 -19.70 12.40
C GLY A 78 -3.78 -20.44 11.90
N ASP A 79 -3.80 -20.85 10.65
CA ASP A 79 -2.92 -21.89 10.09
C ASP A 79 -1.46 -21.44 9.85
N VAL A 80 -1.16 -20.14 9.97
CA VAL A 80 0.19 -19.57 9.69
C VAL A 80 1.29 -20.03 10.64
N ASN A 81 0.91 -20.56 11.81
CA ASN A 81 1.82 -21.08 12.83
C ASN A 81 1.73 -22.60 13.00
N ASP A 82 1.12 -23.32 12.05
CA ASP A 82 0.94 -24.77 12.15
C ASP A 82 2.22 -25.57 11.81
N ALA A 83 3.09 -24.98 10.98
CA ALA A 83 4.41 -25.59 10.67
C ALA A 83 5.37 -25.49 11.86
N THR A 84 6.45 -26.29 11.84
CA THR A 84 7.50 -26.29 12.87
C THR A 84 8.15 -24.91 13.02
N HIS A 85 8.40 -24.22 11.90
CA HIS A 85 8.96 -22.89 11.88
C HIS A 85 8.21 -21.99 10.90
N SER A 86 7.68 -20.87 11.40
CA SER A 86 7.06 -19.81 10.61
C SER A 86 7.61 -18.45 11.05
N GLY A 87 8.17 -17.67 10.12
CA GLY A 87 8.84 -16.43 10.47
C GLY A 87 8.94 -15.42 9.35
N SER A 88 9.57 -14.29 9.64
CA SER A 88 9.88 -13.21 8.70
C SER A 88 8.68 -12.77 7.87
N GLY A 89 7.54 -12.49 8.52
CA GLY A 89 6.30 -12.16 7.83
C GLY A 89 6.24 -10.70 7.34
N THR A 90 5.60 -10.47 6.20
CA THR A 90 5.20 -9.14 5.72
C THR A 90 3.72 -9.14 5.37
N LEU A 91 2.99 -8.10 5.80
CA LEU A 91 1.57 -7.94 5.44
C LEU A 91 1.43 -7.21 4.11
N THR A 92 0.42 -7.60 3.33
CA THR A 92 -0.05 -6.74 2.24
C THR A 92 -0.54 -5.39 2.81
N PRO A 93 -0.52 -4.32 2.01
CA PRO A 93 -0.85 -2.99 2.49
C PRO A 93 -2.22 -2.84 3.14
N ASP A 94 -3.17 -3.71 2.76
CA ASP A 94 -4.52 -3.76 3.34
C ASP A 94 -4.58 -4.54 4.67
N GLY A 95 -3.50 -5.21 5.06
CA GLY A 95 -3.47 -6.05 6.25
C GLY A 95 -4.35 -7.31 6.14
N GLN A 96 -4.80 -7.68 4.91
CA GLN A 96 -5.71 -8.81 4.69
C GLN A 96 -4.99 -10.06 4.17
N SER A 97 -3.74 -9.93 3.78
CA SER A 97 -2.89 -11.07 3.43
C SER A 97 -1.52 -10.93 4.08
N ILE A 98 -0.91 -12.04 4.41
CA ILE A 98 0.46 -12.14 4.90
C ILE A 98 1.29 -12.99 3.92
N ILE A 99 2.52 -12.59 3.67
CA ILE A 99 3.54 -13.44 3.04
C ILE A 99 4.59 -13.70 4.12
N PHE A 100 4.97 -14.95 4.30
CA PHE A 100 5.89 -15.37 5.36
C PHE A 100 6.76 -16.53 4.90
N ALA A 101 7.89 -16.71 5.57
CA ALA A 101 8.78 -17.84 5.36
C ALA A 101 8.39 -18.99 6.29
N SER A 102 8.43 -20.22 5.79
CA SER A 102 8.15 -21.40 6.61
C SER A 102 9.07 -22.57 6.22
N TYR A 103 9.53 -23.30 7.23
CA TYR A 103 10.31 -24.52 7.12
C TYR A 103 9.50 -25.70 7.63
N GLU A 104 9.62 -26.86 6.96
CA GLU A 104 8.84 -28.07 7.27
C GLU A 104 7.32 -27.82 7.24
N ASN A 105 6.86 -27.05 6.25
CA ASN A 105 5.43 -26.84 6.03
C ASN A 105 4.87 -27.96 5.13
N ASP A 106 3.79 -28.60 5.57
CA ASP A 106 3.17 -29.72 4.84
C ASP A 106 2.44 -29.28 3.55
N VAL A 107 2.35 -27.96 3.30
CA VAL A 107 1.65 -27.41 2.13
C VAL A 107 2.65 -27.23 0.98
N ASP A 108 2.80 -28.22 0.12
CA ASP A 108 3.55 -28.16 -1.15
C ASP A 108 4.98 -27.56 -1.04
N GLY A 109 5.68 -27.80 0.07
CA GLY A 109 7.06 -27.33 0.29
C GLY A 109 8.03 -27.86 -0.78
N ARG A 110 8.97 -27.02 -1.23
CA ARG A 110 9.94 -27.33 -2.29
C ARG A 110 11.35 -27.46 -1.78
N GLY A 111 11.75 -26.56 -0.88
CA GLY A 111 13.12 -26.45 -0.40
C GLY A 111 13.26 -26.58 1.10
N ARG A 112 14.35 -25.99 1.62
CA ARG A 112 14.58 -25.92 3.06
C ARG A 112 13.63 -24.95 3.75
N THR A 113 13.41 -23.79 3.12
CA THR A 113 12.50 -22.76 3.55
C THR A 113 11.84 -22.17 2.31
N ASP A 114 10.53 -22.07 2.33
CA ASP A 114 9.73 -21.54 1.24
C ASP A 114 8.90 -20.33 1.71
N LEU A 115 8.49 -19.51 0.76
CA LEU A 115 7.55 -18.42 0.97
C LEU A 115 6.10 -18.89 0.75
N TYR A 116 5.25 -18.57 1.71
CA TYR A 116 3.83 -18.87 1.70
C TYR A 116 3.02 -17.59 1.81
N SER A 117 1.77 -17.65 1.41
CA SER A 117 0.78 -16.62 1.69
C SER A 117 -0.40 -17.21 2.47
N ALA A 118 -1.04 -16.37 3.29
CA ALA A 118 -2.32 -16.66 3.93
C ALA A 118 -3.21 -15.42 3.88
N ARG A 119 -4.53 -15.61 3.94
CA ARG A 119 -5.47 -14.49 4.02
C ARG A 119 -6.14 -14.42 5.39
N LYS A 120 -6.49 -13.20 5.81
CA LYS A 120 -7.18 -12.94 7.07
C LYS A 120 -8.69 -13.06 6.87
N VAL A 121 -9.34 -13.92 7.66
CA VAL A 121 -10.79 -14.08 7.68
C VAL A 121 -11.24 -14.18 9.13
N ASN A 122 -12.16 -13.32 9.54
CA ASN A 122 -12.66 -13.26 10.91
C ASN A 122 -11.53 -13.25 11.98
N GLY A 123 -10.48 -12.49 11.74
CA GLY A 123 -9.31 -12.36 12.63
C GLY A 123 -8.34 -13.53 12.62
N LYS A 124 -8.57 -14.56 11.78
CA LYS A 124 -7.69 -15.73 11.64
C LYS A 124 -7.01 -15.73 10.28
N TRP A 125 -5.78 -16.16 10.25
CA TRP A 125 -4.98 -16.37 9.04
C TRP A 125 -5.20 -17.79 8.54
N ILE A 126 -5.86 -17.93 7.39
CA ILE A 126 -6.28 -19.23 6.82
C ILE A 126 -5.84 -19.32 5.34
N GLU A 127 -6.05 -20.51 4.75
CA GLU A 127 -5.72 -20.76 3.33
C GLU A 127 -4.22 -20.55 3.05
N VAL A 128 -3.36 -21.15 3.87
CA VAL A 128 -1.92 -21.15 3.65
C VAL A 128 -1.63 -21.78 2.27
N THR A 129 -0.94 -21.07 1.43
CA THR A 129 -0.63 -21.46 0.05
C THR A 129 0.83 -21.17 -0.27
N ASN A 130 1.57 -22.14 -0.79
CA ASN A 130 2.92 -21.96 -1.31
C ASN A 130 2.91 -20.98 -2.51
N LEU A 131 3.84 -20.03 -2.58
CA LEU A 131 3.91 -19.04 -3.67
C LEU A 131 4.31 -19.65 -5.03
N GLY A 132 4.66 -20.91 -5.07
CA GLY A 132 4.93 -21.69 -6.27
C GLY A 132 6.31 -21.46 -6.89
N ALA A 133 6.60 -22.19 -7.96
CA ALA A 133 7.92 -22.28 -8.58
C ALA A 133 8.46 -20.98 -9.21
N ALA A 134 7.64 -19.95 -9.38
CA ALA A 134 8.12 -18.63 -9.81
C ALA A 134 8.92 -17.91 -8.71
N ILE A 135 8.62 -18.25 -7.44
CA ILE A 135 9.21 -17.69 -6.24
C ILE A 135 10.10 -18.73 -5.54
N ASN A 136 9.53 -19.87 -5.17
CA ASN A 136 10.18 -20.91 -4.37
C ASN A 136 10.98 -21.90 -5.21
N THR A 137 12.10 -22.35 -4.66
CA THR A 137 13.05 -23.28 -5.27
C THR A 137 13.39 -24.42 -4.29
N ASP A 138 14.29 -25.31 -4.68
CA ASP A 138 14.84 -26.35 -3.78
C ASP A 138 15.82 -25.79 -2.73
N PHE A 139 16.01 -24.48 -2.70
CA PHE A 139 16.96 -23.76 -1.87
C PHE A 139 16.27 -22.99 -0.74
N TYR A 140 17.01 -22.09 -0.08
CA TYR A 140 16.47 -21.20 0.95
C TYR A 140 15.80 -20.00 0.29
N ASP A 141 14.49 -19.83 0.50
CA ASP A 141 13.70 -18.71 0.01
C ASP A 141 12.96 -18.06 1.21
N ALA A 142 13.38 -16.86 1.63
CA ALA A 142 12.93 -16.26 2.89
C ALA A 142 12.93 -14.72 2.88
N HIS A 143 12.65 -14.11 4.03
CA HIS A 143 12.69 -12.68 4.30
C HIS A 143 11.87 -11.84 3.28
N PRO A 144 10.58 -12.11 3.11
CA PRO A 144 9.76 -11.39 2.15
C PRO A 144 9.49 -9.94 2.57
N SER A 145 9.43 -9.04 1.59
CA SER A 145 8.98 -7.67 1.76
C SER A 145 8.19 -7.21 0.53
N ILE A 146 6.97 -6.72 0.73
CA ILE A 146 6.05 -6.35 -0.35
C ILE A 146 5.85 -4.84 -0.44
N THR A 147 5.78 -4.29 -1.66
CA THR A 147 5.51 -2.87 -1.90
C THR A 147 4.10 -2.47 -1.46
N SER A 148 3.90 -1.17 -1.16
CA SER A 148 2.61 -0.59 -0.75
C SER A 148 1.49 -0.70 -1.79
N ASP A 149 1.78 -1.09 -3.03
CA ASP A 149 0.78 -1.41 -4.06
C ASP A 149 0.46 -2.91 -4.14
N GLY A 150 1.15 -3.74 -3.32
CA GLY A 150 0.99 -5.20 -3.29
C GLY A 150 1.51 -5.92 -4.54
N ARG A 151 2.33 -5.27 -5.39
CA ARG A 151 2.67 -5.79 -6.71
C ARG A 151 4.12 -6.22 -6.90
N THR A 152 5.01 -5.81 -6.01
CA THR A 152 6.43 -6.19 -6.09
C THR A 152 6.87 -6.83 -4.77
N LEU A 153 7.38 -8.04 -4.88
CA LEU A 153 7.92 -8.81 -3.76
C LEU A 153 9.44 -8.83 -3.85
N TYR A 154 10.09 -8.41 -2.79
CA TYR A 154 11.52 -8.60 -2.54
C TYR A 154 11.70 -9.73 -1.54
N PHE A 155 12.69 -10.56 -1.72
CA PHE A 155 12.99 -11.67 -0.81
C PHE A 155 14.44 -12.14 -0.98
N VAL A 156 14.88 -13.01 -0.11
CA VAL A 156 16.24 -13.56 -0.10
C VAL A 156 16.23 -14.99 -0.63
N SER A 157 17.28 -15.36 -1.38
CA SER A 157 17.48 -16.73 -1.82
C SER A 157 18.97 -17.06 -1.95
N ASP A 158 19.34 -18.31 -1.64
CA ASP A 158 20.67 -18.89 -1.89
C ASP A 158 20.69 -19.79 -3.14
N ARG A 159 19.69 -19.59 -4.05
CA ARG A 159 19.60 -20.33 -5.31
C ARG A 159 20.79 -20.05 -6.24
N PRO A 160 21.21 -21.03 -7.07
CA PRO A 160 22.24 -20.81 -8.07
C PRO A 160 21.89 -19.68 -9.05
N GLY A 161 22.91 -18.91 -9.45
CA GLY A 161 22.78 -17.82 -10.41
C GLY A 161 22.70 -16.44 -9.78
N GLY A 162 22.83 -16.34 -8.46
CA GLY A 162 23.11 -15.10 -7.72
C GLY A 162 24.58 -14.68 -7.80
N ASN A 163 24.94 -13.66 -7.03
CA ASN A 163 26.30 -13.12 -6.96
C ASN A 163 27.08 -13.64 -5.75
N GLY A 164 26.40 -13.91 -4.62
CA GLY A 164 26.97 -14.25 -3.34
C GLY A 164 26.47 -15.56 -2.76
N GLU A 165 26.53 -15.67 -1.44
CA GLU A 165 26.04 -16.83 -0.71
C GLU A 165 24.50 -16.78 -0.59
N THR A 166 23.97 -15.59 -0.27
CA THR A 166 22.54 -15.25 -0.33
C THR A 166 22.36 -13.90 -1.02
N ASP A 167 21.35 -13.81 -1.86
CA ASP A 167 21.09 -12.63 -2.69
C ASP A 167 19.65 -12.15 -2.52
N ILE A 168 19.42 -10.86 -2.71
CA ILE A 168 18.07 -10.29 -2.78
C ILE A 168 17.51 -10.47 -4.19
N TYR A 169 16.33 -11.06 -4.26
CA TYR A 169 15.55 -11.28 -5.49
C TYR A 169 14.32 -10.39 -5.51
N VAL A 170 13.80 -10.15 -6.71
CA VAL A 170 12.59 -9.39 -6.95
C VAL A 170 11.66 -10.12 -7.92
N ALA A 171 10.37 -10.13 -7.60
CA ALA A 171 9.31 -10.65 -8.46
C ALA A 171 8.14 -9.66 -8.54
N THR A 172 7.40 -9.67 -9.66
CA THR A 172 6.26 -8.77 -9.87
C THR A 172 4.99 -9.58 -10.05
N TRP A 173 3.92 -9.15 -9.39
CA TRP A 173 2.58 -9.73 -9.51
C TRP A 173 1.94 -9.33 -10.83
N GLY A 174 1.60 -10.31 -11.65
CA GLY A 174 0.98 -10.12 -12.97
C GLY A 174 -0.55 -9.96 -12.94
N GLY A 175 -1.16 -9.98 -11.75
CA GLY A 175 -2.62 -9.90 -11.57
C GLY A 175 -3.27 -11.25 -11.22
N SER A 176 -2.67 -12.37 -11.64
CA SER A 176 -3.14 -13.73 -11.33
C SER A 176 -2.03 -14.64 -10.77
N SER A 177 -0.77 -14.31 -11.02
CA SER A 177 0.39 -15.08 -10.56
C SER A 177 1.62 -14.18 -10.43
N TRP A 178 2.60 -14.63 -9.64
CA TRP A 178 3.94 -14.04 -9.61
C TRP A 178 4.69 -14.34 -10.90
N GLY A 179 5.39 -13.34 -11.43
CA GLY A 179 6.39 -13.53 -12.48
C GLY A 179 7.65 -14.18 -11.90
N ALA A 180 8.48 -14.76 -12.77
CA ALA A 180 9.72 -15.39 -12.36
C ALA A 180 10.64 -14.39 -11.61
N ALA A 181 11.14 -14.81 -10.45
CA ALA A 181 12.06 -14.03 -9.63
C ALA A 181 13.39 -13.81 -10.35
N LYS A 182 13.98 -12.63 -10.14
CA LYS A 182 15.28 -12.24 -10.70
C LYS A 182 16.15 -11.64 -9.59
N PRO A 183 17.49 -11.82 -9.63
CA PRO A 183 18.39 -11.10 -8.73
C PRO A 183 18.18 -9.60 -8.86
N LEU A 184 18.12 -8.87 -7.74
CA LEU A 184 18.01 -7.41 -7.75
C LEU A 184 19.37 -6.82 -8.15
N ALA A 185 19.45 -6.31 -9.37
CA ALA A 185 20.69 -5.79 -9.92
C ALA A 185 21.21 -4.57 -9.15
N GLY A 186 22.53 -4.55 -8.88
CA GLY A 186 23.22 -3.41 -8.27
C GLY A 186 23.23 -3.43 -6.74
N ILE A 187 22.55 -4.37 -6.08
CA ILE A 187 22.56 -4.50 -4.61
C ILE A 187 23.40 -5.71 -4.16
N ASN A 188 23.31 -6.82 -4.86
CA ASN A 188 23.95 -8.07 -4.51
C ASN A 188 25.46 -8.04 -4.76
N THR A 189 26.23 -8.60 -3.83
CA THR A 189 27.70 -8.69 -3.88
C THR A 189 28.17 -10.17 -3.88
N ALA A 190 29.46 -10.41 -3.73
CA ALA A 190 29.99 -11.76 -3.53
C ALA A 190 29.83 -12.28 -2.08
N LYS A 191 29.15 -11.52 -1.24
CA LYS A 191 28.82 -11.80 0.15
C LYS A 191 27.33 -12.09 0.29
N SER A 192 26.81 -12.05 1.50
CA SER A 192 25.41 -12.27 1.78
C SER A 192 24.64 -10.93 1.86
N GLU A 193 23.53 -10.85 1.17
CA GLU A 193 22.53 -9.81 1.33
C GLU A 193 21.24 -10.41 1.87
N MET A 194 20.76 -9.87 3.00
CA MET A 194 19.67 -10.43 3.79
C MET A 194 18.61 -9.37 4.14
N SER A 195 17.48 -9.81 4.67
CA SER A 195 16.43 -8.99 5.29
C SER A 195 16.05 -7.71 4.51
N PRO A 196 15.70 -7.79 3.21
CA PRO A 196 15.22 -6.62 2.47
C PRO A 196 13.91 -6.12 3.07
N VAL A 197 13.79 -4.79 3.27
CA VAL A 197 12.56 -4.11 3.67
C VAL A 197 12.32 -2.93 2.76
N ILE A 198 11.33 -3.03 1.89
CA ILE A 198 10.90 -1.90 1.04
C ILE A 198 10.04 -0.95 1.85
N ALA A 199 10.39 0.33 1.88
CA ALA A 199 9.62 1.33 2.58
C ALA A 199 8.29 1.67 1.87
N ALA A 200 7.40 2.34 2.59
CA ALA A 200 6.07 2.72 2.10
C ALA A 200 6.10 3.61 0.84
N ASP A 201 7.20 4.33 0.58
CA ASP A 201 7.40 5.14 -0.62
C ASP A 201 7.63 4.31 -1.90
N GLY A 202 7.87 2.98 -1.77
CA GLY A 202 8.16 2.07 -2.86
C GLY A 202 9.49 2.34 -3.57
N LYS A 203 10.36 3.17 -2.99
CA LYS A 203 11.63 3.60 -3.58
C LYS A 203 12.82 3.43 -2.65
N THR A 204 12.62 3.42 -1.34
CA THR A 204 13.67 3.24 -0.35
C THR A 204 13.67 1.80 0.11
N ILE A 205 14.79 1.10 -0.06
CA ILE A 205 14.97 -0.26 0.45
C ILE A 205 16.07 -0.28 1.51
N TYR A 206 15.77 -0.91 2.63
CA TYR A 206 16.76 -1.25 3.65
C TYR A 206 17.10 -2.72 3.52
N PHE A 207 18.33 -3.10 3.82
CA PHE A 207 18.77 -4.48 3.77
C PHE A 207 19.99 -4.67 4.66
N SER A 208 20.32 -5.90 5.00
CA SER A 208 21.51 -6.25 5.77
C SER A 208 22.53 -6.91 4.85
N SER A 209 23.80 -6.67 5.10
CA SER A 209 24.89 -7.32 4.35
C SER A 209 26.16 -7.46 5.18
N ASP A 210 26.86 -8.56 5.00
CA ASP A 210 28.18 -8.83 5.56
C ASP A 210 29.33 -8.43 4.61
N ARG A 211 29.03 -7.55 3.62
CA ARG A 211 30.04 -7.03 2.69
C ARG A 211 31.18 -6.31 3.42
N ALA A 212 32.36 -6.32 2.80
CA ALA A 212 33.55 -5.70 3.38
C ALA A 212 33.34 -4.20 3.71
N GLY A 213 33.87 -3.78 4.85
CA GLY A 213 33.78 -2.39 5.34
C GLY A 213 32.60 -2.16 6.30
N GLY A 214 31.96 -3.22 6.79
CA GLY A 214 30.99 -3.20 7.88
C GLY A 214 31.63 -2.88 9.24
N ALA A 215 30.79 -2.75 10.27
CA ALA A 215 31.21 -2.58 11.67
C ALA A 215 31.19 -3.93 12.42
N GLY A 216 30.29 -4.83 12.02
CA GLY A 216 30.12 -6.16 12.58
C GLY A 216 30.07 -7.26 11.52
N GLY A 217 29.24 -8.25 11.72
CA GLY A 217 28.92 -9.27 10.72
C GLY A 217 27.92 -8.68 9.72
N PHE A 218 26.63 -8.73 10.01
CA PHE A 218 25.61 -8.08 9.19
C PHE A 218 25.37 -6.64 9.62
N ASP A 219 25.52 -5.71 8.71
CA ASP A 219 25.22 -4.28 8.89
C ASP A 219 24.00 -3.85 8.07
N ILE A 220 23.24 -2.88 8.57
CA ILE A 220 22.14 -2.27 7.83
C ILE A 220 22.66 -1.30 6.78
N TYR A 221 22.15 -1.45 5.57
CA TYR A 221 22.32 -0.55 4.44
C TYR A 221 20.97 0.01 3.99
N VAL A 222 21.01 1.16 3.36
CA VAL A 222 19.87 1.79 2.68
C VAL A 222 20.23 2.08 1.24
N ALA A 223 19.26 1.93 0.32
CA ALA A 223 19.43 2.27 -1.08
C ALA A 223 18.16 2.86 -1.68
N LYS A 224 18.28 3.48 -2.86
CA LYS A 224 17.15 3.98 -3.64
C LYS A 224 16.90 3.09 -4.85
N ILE A 225 15.60 2.78 -5.09
CA ILE A 225 15.12 2.03 -6.25
C ILE A 225 14.46 3.00 -7.22
N SER A 226 14.86 2.93 -8.49
CA SER A 226 14.25 3.69 -9.60
C SER A 226 14.08 2.77 -10.80
N GLY A 227 12.86 2.27 -11.00
CA GLY A 227 12.59 1.21 -11.98
C GLY A 227 13.34 -0.08 -11.62
N SER A 228 14.24 -0.53 -12.49
CA SER A 228 15.10 -1.71 -12.24
C SER A 228 16.49 -1.35 -11.68
N ALA A 229 16.78 -0.06 -11.47
CA ALA A 229 18.08 0.39 -10.99
C ALA A 229 18.07 0.59 -9.47
N VAL A 230 19.16 0.14 -8.82
CA VAL A 230 19.48 0.44 -7.42
C VAL A 230 20.60 1.47 -7.40
N THR A 231 20.43 2.54 -6.65
CA THR A 231 21.37 3.65 -6.54
C THR A 231 21.51 4.08 -5.08
N ASP A 232 22.51 4.94 -4.82
CA ASP A 232 22.71 5.61 -3.53
C ASP A 232 22.77 4.62 -2.33
N ILE A 233 23.53 3.53 -2.50
CA ILE A 233 23.73 2.53 -1.45
C ILE A 233 24.62 3.15 -0.37
N ARG A 234 24.14 3.16 0.87
CA ARG A 234 24.82 3.70 2.04
C ARG A 234 24.70 2.77 3.22
N ARG A 235 25.78 2.55 3.94
CA ARG A 235 25.77 1.90 5.25
C ARG A 235 25.26 2.89 6.30
N LEU A 236 24.41 2.46 7.21
CA LEU A 236 24.04 3.26 8.37
C LEU A 236 25.22 3.31 9.34
N SER A 237 25.36 4.42 10.08
CA SER A 237 26.45 4.60 11.03
C SER A 237 26.04 4.13 12.43
N ASP A 238 27.03 4.06 13.34
CA ASP A 238 26.79 3.95 14.77
C ASP A 238 25.78 5.03 15.25
N PRO A 239 24.83 4.68 16.15
CA PRO A 239 24.69 3.43 16.88
C PRO A 239 23.76 2.39 16.20
N VAL A 240 23.34 2.60 14.92
CA VAL A 240 22.48 1.64 14.22
C VAL A 240 23.26 0.38 13.88
N ASN A 241 24.45 0.52 13.30
CA ASN A 241 25.35 -0.60 13.07
C ASN A 241 26.46 -0.62 14.13
N THR A 242 26.72 -1.80 14.69
CA THR A 242 27.69 -2.04 15.76
C THR A 242 28.61 -3.22 15.43
N ALA A 243 29.29 -3.77 16.41
CA ALA A 243 30.04 -5.01 16.23
C ALA A 243 29.17 -6.28 16.26
N ALA A 244 27.87 -6.14 16.52
CA ALA A 244 26.88 -7.22 16.47
C ALA A 244 26.36 -7.40 15.02
N ASP A 245 25.44 -8.34 14.83
CA ASP A 245 24.67 -8.46 13.59
C ASP A 245 23.38 -7.63 13.71
N GLU A 246 23.16 -6.73 12.76
CA GLU A 246 21.92 -5.96 12.64
C GLU A 246 21.15 -6.39 11.39
N MET A 247 19.85 -6.67 11.57
CA MET A 247 18.96 -7.16 10.52
C MET A 247 17.56 -6.51 10.57
N PHE A 248 16.77 -6.68 9.53
CA PHE A 248 15.34 -6.34 9.48
C PHE A 248 15.00 -4.89 9.85
N TYR A 249 15.70 -3.92 9.25
CA TYR A 249 15.43 -2.51 9.51
C TYR A 249 14.12 -2.07 8.87
N SER A 250 13.10 -1.76 9.67
CA SER A 250 11.75 -1.36 9.23
C SER A 250 11.42 0.06 9.66
N ALA A 251 11.38 0.99 8.71
CA ALA A 251 11.04 2.40 8.97
C ALA A 251 9.52 2.61 9.05
N LEU A 252 9.07 3.32 10.10
CA LEU A 252 7.66 3.74 10.20
C LEU A 252 7.40 4.89 9.22
N PRO A 253 6.40 4.77 8.32
CA PRO A 253 6.08 5.82 7.37
C PRO A 253 5.75 7.16 8.06
N ASN A 254 6.24 8.26 7.48
CA ASN A 254 6.03 9.63 7.96
C ASN A 254 6.43 9.88 9.42
N SER A 255 7.35 9.09 9.96
CA SER A 255 7.82 9.16 11.34
C SER A 255 9.34 9.20 11.38
N ASP A 256 9.87 9.58 12.52
CA ASP A 256 11.28 9.48 12.87
C ASP A 256 11.62 8.17 13.59
N GLN A 257 10.75 7.16 13.55
CA GLN A 257 10.94 5.87 14.19
C GLN A 257 11.24 4.77 13.17
N ALA A 258 12.07 3.82 13.59
CA ALA A 258 12.28 2.55 12.89
C ALA A 258 12.41 1.42 13.92
N LEU A 259 12.36 0.18 13.41
CA LEU A 259 12.66 -1.05 14.14
C LEU A 259 13.88 -1.71 13.53
N LEU A 260 14.59 -2.50 14.30
CA LEU A 260 15.63 -3.43 13.83
C LEU A 260 15.72 -4.63 14.77
N SER A 261 16.31 -5.72 14.27
CA SER A 261 16.79 -6.82 15.12
C SER A 261 18.29 -6.74 15.26
N ARG A 262 18.81 -7.08 16.43
CA ARG A 262 20.24 -7.11 16.73
C ARG A 262 20.58 -8.30 17.59
N THR A 263 21.73 -8.96 17.31
CA THR A 263 22.23 -10.02 18.19
C THR A 263 22.66 -9.48 19.52
N THR A 264 22.24 -10.17 20.58
CA THR A 264 22.66 -9.92 21.97
C THR A 264 24.01 -10.55 22.28
N SER A 265 24.54 -10.30 23.46
CA SER A 265 25.76 -10.96 23.94
C SER A 265 25.65 -12.49 24.09
N ASN A 266 24.42 -13.01 24.16
CA ASN A 266 24.15 -14.46 24.24
C ASN A 266 24.05 -15.14 22.87
N GLY A 267 24.01 -14.32 21.78
CA GLY A 267 23.87 -14.79 20.41
C GLY A 267 22.43 -14.83 19.90
N ASP A 268 21.42 -14.58 20.75
CA ASP A 268 20.03 -14.48 20.37
C ASP A 268 19.74 -13.12 19.74
N TYR A 269 18.69 -13.02 18.91
CA TYR A 269 18.23 -11.75 18.38
C TYR A 269 17.17 -11.11 19.27
N ASP A 270 17.31 -9.80 19.52
CA ASP A 270 16.30 -8.96 20.12
C ASP A 270 15.84 -7.87 19.16
N ASN A 271 14.60 -7.41 19.32
CA ASN A 271 14.02 -6.31 18.56
C ASN A 271 14.21 -4.98 19.30
N TYR A 272 14.55 -3.94 18.54
CA TYR A 272 14.83 -2.60 19.05
C TYR A 272 14.06 -1.53 18.27
N THR A 273 13.74 -0.45 18.96
CA THR A 273 13.34 0.82 18.35
C THR A 273 14.54 1.69 18.06
N VAL A 274 14.48 2.45 16.98
CA VAL A 274 15.48 3.46 16.58
C VAL A 274 14.81 4.81 16.52
N THR A 275 15.26 5.80 17.30
CA THR A 275 14.70 7.15 17.35
C THR A 275 15.79 8.20 17.59
N PRO A 276 15.92 9.25 16.76
CA PRO A 276 15.27 9.37 15.44
C PRO A 276 15.85 8.41 14.40
N ASN A 277 15.02 8.03 13.42
CA ASN A 277 15.48 7.28 12.24
C ASN A 277 16.45 8.16 11.42
N PRO A 278 17.72 7.75 11.24
CA PRO A 278 18.71 8.58 10.54
C PRO A 278 18.49 8.66 9.03
N PHE A 279 17.72 7.75 8.44
CA PHE A 279 17.45 7.68 7.01
C PHE A 279 15.97 7.39 6.74
N PRO A 280 15.07 8.34 7.00
CA PRO A 280 13.65 8.15 6.74
C PRO A 280 13.39 8.01 5.24
N SER A 281 12.36 7.23 4.89
CA SER A 281 11.84 7.14 3.53
C SER A 281 11.24 8.48 3.05
N GLU A 282 10.95 8.58 1.75
CA GLU A 282 10.21 9.74 1.23
C GLU A 282 8.81 9.80 1.86
N ALA A 283 8.33 11.03 2.09
CA ALA A 283 7.01 11.25 2.65
C ALA A 283 5.90 10.73 1.72
N VAL A 284 4.90 10.07 2.30
CA VAL A 284 3.72 9.55 1.60
C VAL A 284 2.44 10.10 2.23
N THR A 285 1.34 10.05 1.51
CA THR A 285 0.02 10.31 2.10
C THR A 285 -0.62 8.97 2.47
N LEU A 286 -0.90 8.80 3.75
CA LEU A 286 -1.60 7.64 4.29
C LEU A 286 -3.09 7.96 4.33
N VAL A 287 -3.92 7.18 3.61
CA VAL A 287 -5.38 7.27 3.65
C VAL A 287 -5.90 6.07 4.41
N GLU A 288 -6.69 6.31 5.44
CA GLU A 288 -7.34 5.27 6.23
C GLU A 288 -8.80 5.60 6.46
N GLY A 289 -9.64 4.60 6.64
CA GLY A 289 -11.05 4.81 6.92
C GLY A 289 -11.78 3.49 7.12
N VAL A 290 -13.10 3.61 7.22
CA VAL A 290 -14.01 2.47 7.36
C VAL A 290 -14.96 2.47 6.18
N VAL A 291 -15.17 1.29 5.56
CA VAL A 291 -16.25 1.08 4.60
C VAL A 291 -17.44 0.50 5.35
N ALA A 292 -18.62 1.09 5.19
CA ALA A 292 -19.82 0.66 5.87
C ALA A 292 -21.08 0.76 4.98
N ASP A 293 -22.12 0.04 5.33
CA ASP A 293 -23.45 0.20 4.76
C ASP A 293 -23.97 1.62 5.08
N ALA A 294 -24.42 2.35 4.06
CA ALA A 294 -24.86 3.74 4.19
C ALA A 294 -26.03 3.92 5.16
N THR A 295 -26.89 2.89 5.32
CA THR A 295 -28.11 2.95 6.14
C THR A 295 -27.89 2.40 7.53
N THR A 296 -27.33 1.20 7.62
CA THR A 296 -27.20 0.46 8.89
C THR A 296 -25.92 0.77 9.64
N LYS A 297 -24.92 1.34 8.96
CA LYS A 297 -23.56 1.60 9.45
C LYS A 297 -22.80 0.31 9.85
N VAL A 298 -23.26 -0.82 9.41
CA VAL A 298 -22.54 -2.09 9.59
C VAL A 298 -21.29 -2.06 8.72
N PRO A 299 -20.10 -2.36 9.27
CA PRO A 299 -18.86 -2.45 8.50
C PRO A 299 -18.96 -3.46 7.36
N LEU A 300 -18.26 -3.18 6.26
CA LEU A 300 -18.28 -4.02 5.06
C LEU A 300 -16.88 -4.41 4.63
N GLY A 301 -16.68 -5.69 4.35
CA GLY A 301 -15.57 -6.20 3.56
C GLY A 301 -15.76 -5.81 2.09
N SER A 302 -14.91 -4.91 1.61
CA SER A 302 -15.05 -4.28 0.28
C SER A 302 -13.73 -4.33 -0.49
N THR A 303 -13.81 -4.39 -1.82
CA THR A 303 -12.66 -4.19 -2.69
C THR A 303 -12.39 -2.69 -2.84
N ILE A 304 -11.17 -2.27 -2.53
CA ILE A 304 -10.70 -0.90 -2.73
C ILE A 304 -9.77 -0.88 -3.96
N THR A 305 -10.12 -0.11 -4.96
CA THR A 305 -9.28 0.10 -6.15
C THR A 305 -8.79 1.54 -6.20
N VAL A 306 -7.48 1.72 -6.30
CA VAL A 306 -6.87 3.04 -6.51
C VAL A 306 -6.35 3.14 -7.94
N THR A 307 -6.76 4.17 -8.65
CA THR A 307 -6.34 4.43 -10.04
C THR A 307 -5.69 5.81 -10.13
N ASP A 308 -4.53 5.91 -10.73
CA ASP A 308 -3.89 7.18 -11.10
C ASP A 308 -4.65 7.77 -12.30
N LEU A 309 -5.30 8.91 -12.11
CA LEU A 309 -6.17 9.51 -13.13
C LEU A 309 -5.39 10.08 -14.33
N ALA A 310 -4.13 10.43 -14.16
CA ALA A 310 -3.30 10.94 -15.27
C ALA A 310 -2.89 9.82 -16.24
N THR A 311 -2.72 8.60 -15.74
CA THR A 311 -2.25 7.46 -16.55
C THR A 311 -3.35 6.43 -16.82
N GLY A 312 -4.48 6.50 -16.12
CA GLY A 312 -5.55 5.50 -16.15
C GLY A 312 -5.15 4.13 -15.54
N LYS A 313 -3.97 4.03 -14.94
CA LYS A 313 -3.46 2.77 -14.39
C LYS A 313 -3.95 2.52 -12.97
N LYS A 314 -4.39 1.30 -12.70
CA LYS A 314 -4.60 0.80 -11.34
C LYS A 314 -3.26 0.74 -10.62
N VAL A 315 -3.12 1.51 -9.54
CA VAL A 315 -1.90 1.60 -8.72
C VAL A 315 -1.99 0.81 -7.43
N ALA A 316 -3.20 0.49 -6.95
CA ALA A 316 -3.40 -0.44 -5.84
C ALA A 316 -4.74 -1.17 -5.96
N GLY A 317 -4.80 -2.38 -5.44
CA GLY A 317 -6.01 -3.17 -5.27
C GLY A 317 -5.95 -3.85 -3.91
N LEU A 318 -6.84 -3.47 -3.00
CA LEU A 318 -6.82 -3.76 -1.58
C LEU A 318 -8.19 -4.25 -1.14
N ARG A 319 -8.31 -4.80 0.06
CA ARG A 319 -9.58 -5.09 0.70
C ARG A 319 -9.71 -4.33 2.01
N SER A 320 -10.93 -3.92 2.38
CA SER A 320 -11.22 -3.56 3.75
C SER A 320 -11.43 -4.82 4.60
N ASP A 321 -11.15 -4.70 5.89
CA ASP A 321 -11.34 -5.79 6.85
C ASP A 321 -12.82 -6.17 6.97
N ASP A 322 -13.14 -7.44 6.91
CA ASP A 322 -14.52 -7.96 6.85
C ASP A 322 -15.32 -7.68 8.14
N GLN A 323 -14.66 -7.48 9.28
CA GLN A 323 -15.31 -7.25 10.59
C GLN A 323 -15.39 -5.77 10.95
N SER A 324 -14.30 -5.04 10.74
CA SER A 324 -14.18 -3.63 11.13
C SER A 324 -14.44 -2.66 9.99
N GLY A 325 -14.44 -3.13 8.72
CA GLY A 325 -14.50 -2.30 7.53
C GLY A 325 -13.25 -1.45 7.29
N GLN A 326 -12.24 -1.54 8.14
CA GLN A 326 -11.03 -0.72 8.04
C GLN A 326 -10.25 -0.99 6.77
N TYR A 327 -9.71 0.07 6.17
CA TYR A 327 -8.85 0.01 5.01
C TYR A 327 -7.68 1.00 5.10
N TYR A 328 -6.60 0.70 4.40
CA TYR A 328 -5.36 1.47 4.40
C TYR A 328 -4.83 1.61 2.98
N VAL A 329 -4.57 2.85 2.55
CA VAL A 329 -4.03 3.18 1.23
C VAL A 329 -2.83 4.10 1.38
N THR A 330 -1.74 3.80 0.69
CA THR A 330 -0.56 4.67 0.60
C THR A 330 -0.51 5.34 -0.76
N LEU A 331 -0.45 6.68 -0.78
CA LEU A 331 -0.42 7.49 -1.99
C LEU A 331 0.86 8.31 -2.09
N THR A 332 1.44 8.39 -3.28
CA THR A 332 2.62 9.23 -3.53
C THR A 332 2.22 10.67 -3.86
N PRO A 333 3.00 11.67 -3.42
CA PRO A 333 2.75 13.07 -3.72
C PRO A 333 2.79 13.43 -5.21
N GLY A 334 2.11 14.52 -5.58
CA GLY A 334 2.13 15.09 -6.92
C GLY A 334 1.23 14.37 -7.92
N ARG A 335 0.23 13.62 -7.48
CA ARG A 335 -0.68 12.86 -8.34
C ARG A 335 -2.14 13.04 -7.95
N ILE A 336 -3.00 12.71 -8.88
CA ILE A 336 -4.46 12.69 -8.68
C ILE A 336 -4.95 11.28 -8.85
N TYR A 337 -5.69 10.80 -7.86
CA TYR A 337 -6.19 9.43 -7.81
C TYR A 337 -7.71 9.38 -7.82
N SER A 338 -8.29 8.27 -8.30
CA SER A 338 -9.60 7.82 -7.86
C SER A 338 -9.44 6.69 -6.85
N ILE A 339 -10.19 6.76 -5.75
CA ILE A 339 -10.32 5.68 -4.77
C ILE A 339 -11.74 5.17 -4.89
N THR A 340 -11.89 3.91 -5.28
CA THR A 340 -13.19 3.27 -5.47
C THR A 340 -13.36 2.13 -4.49
N ALA A 341 -14.48 2.12 -3.77
CA ALA A 341 -14.91 0.99 -2.95
C ALA A 341 -16.08 0.28 -3.61
N SER A 342 -16.05 -1.06 -3.61
CA SER A 342 -17.13 -1.91 -4.12
C SER A 342 -17.34 -3.14 -3.24
N ALA A 343 -18.59 -3.55 -3.06
CA ALA A 343 -18.96 -4.76 -2.34
C ALA A 343 -20.15 -5.43 -3.04
N PRO A 344 -20.27 -6.79 -2.99
CA PRO A 344 -21.44 -7.49 -3.53
C PRO A 344 -22.76 -7.00 -2.93
N GLY A 345 -23.75 -6.71 -3.76
CA GLY A 345 -25.05 -6.20 -3.32
C GLY A 345 -25.11 -4.69 -3.06
N TYR A 346 -24.04 -3.96 -3.35
CA TYR A 346 -23.94 -2.51 -3.16
C TYR A 346 -23.59 -1.79 -4.45
N VAL A 347 -24.00 -0.53 -4.53
CA VAL A 347 -23.51 0.42 -5.55
C VAL A 347 -22.10 0.83 -5.15
N PHE A 348 -21.16 0.81 -6.08
CA PHE A 348 -19.80 1.26 -5.80
C PHE A 348 -19.76 2.77 -5.49
N HIS A 349 -18.77 3.20 -4.72
CA HIS A 349 -18.48 4.60 -4.45
C HIS A 349 -17.10 4.95 -4.97
N THR A 350 -16.99 6.06 -5.72
CA THR A 350 -15.71 6.57 -6.19
C THR A 350 -15.49 8.01 -5.74
N GLU A 351 -14.30 8.27 -5.19
CA GLU A 351 -13.88 9.61 -4.79
C GLU A 351 -12.58 10.00 -5.52
N ARG A 352 -12.50 11.25 -6.02
CA ARG A 352 -11.27 11.85 -6.52
C ARG A 352 -10.45 12.39 -5.36
N TYR A 353 -9.18 12.03 -5.32
CA TYR A 353 -8.25 12.51 -4.31
C TYR A 353 -6.98 13.06 -4.94
N GLU A 354 -6.64 14.32 -4.63
CA GLU A 354 -5.45 15.00 -5.10
C GLU A 354 -4.42 15.07 -3.97
N VAL A 355 -3.22 14.54 -4.23
CA VAL A 355 -2.08 14.64 -3.33
C VAL A 355 -1.15 15.74 -3.86
N PRO A 356 -1.04 16.89 -3.18
CA PRO A 356 -0.19 17.99 -3.67
C PRO A 356 1.26 17.58 -3.84
N PRO A 357 1.99 18.15 -4.81
CA PRO A 357 3.44 18.01 -4.89
C PRO A 357 4.11 18.50 -3.60
N GLY A 358 5.07 17.73 -3.07
CA GLY A 358 5.78 18.08 -1.85
C GLY A 358 4.95 18.00 -0.57
N ALA A 359 3.82 17.26 -0.61
CA ALA A 359 3.08 16.95 0.61
C ALA A 359 4.00 16.34 1.66
N LYS A 360 4.11 16.98 2.82
CA LYS A 360 4.83 16.44 3.97
C LYS A 360 3.94 15.40 4.61
N GLY A 361 4.38 14.17 4.66
CA GLY A 361 3.67 12.99 5.14
C GLY A 361 2.44 13.27 6.02
N THR A 362 1.26 12.94 5.52
CA THR A 362 0.00 13.19 6.20
C THR A 362 -0.81 11.91 6.31
N THR A 363 -1.58 11.77 7.39
CA THR A 363 -2.62 10.75 7.49
C THR A 363 -3.98 11.43 7.31
N VAL A 364 -4.78 10.90 6.40
CA VAL A 364 -6.11 11.43 6.05
C VAL A 364 -7.14 10.37 6.34
N LYS A 365 -8.16 10.73 7.13
CA LYS A 365 -9.29 9.84 7.41
C LYS A 365 -10.37 10.02 6.34
N LYS A 366 -10.81 8.90 5.72
CA LYS A 366 -11.81 8.83 4.67
C LYS A 366 -12.73 7.64 4.88
N ASP A 367 -13.84 7.85 5.56
CA ASP A 367 -14.87 6.83 5.70
C ASP A 367 -15.74 6.79 4.43
N ILE A 368 -16.11 5.59 3.97
CA ILE A 368 -16.88 5.36 2.75
C ILE A 368 -18.19 4.63 3.09
N ASP A 369 -19.29 5.24 2.70
CA ASP A 369 -20.64 4.65 2.85
C ASP A 369 -21.09 4.07 1.50
N LEU A 370 -21.37 2.76 1.46
CA LEU A 370 -21.92 2.09 0.27
C LEU A 370 -23.43 1.96 0.37
N SER A 371 -24.13 2.36 -0.69
CA SER A 371 -25.59 2.25 -0.79
C SER A 371 -26.01 0.90 -1.33
N PRO A 372 -27.00 0.19 -0.71
CA PRO A 372 -27.51 -1.06 -1.24
C PRO A 372 -28.07 -0.92 -2.66
N LEU A 373 -27.89 -1.93 -3.51
CA LEU A 373 -28.40 -1.94 -4.89
C LEU A 373 -29.92 -1.81 -5.03
N THR A 374 -30.68 -2.11 -3.97
CA THR A 374 -32.14 -2.06 -4.00
C THR A 374 -32.72 -0.66 -4.07
N LYS A 375 -31.99 0.38 -3.61
CA LYS A 375 -32.42 1.80 -3.58
C LYS A 375 -31.24 2.75 -3.74
N GLY A 376 -30.10 2.27 -4.18
CA GLY A 376 -28.86 3.01 -4.15
C GLY A 376 -28.64 3.93 -5.34
N GLY A 377 -27.71 4.83 -5.17
CA GLY A 377 -27.17 5.68 -6.24
C GLY A 377 -25.74 6.10 -5.89
N ALA A 378 -25.03 6.54 -6.89
CA ALA A 378 -23.68 7.07 -6.74
C ALA A 378 -23.47 8.30 -7.62
N ARG A 379 -22.67 9.24 -7.14
CA ARG A 379 -22.08 10.25 -7.99
C ARG A 379 -21.00 9.59 -8.84
N LEU A 380 -21.04 9.82 -10.15
CA LEU A 380 -20.06 9.25 -11.08
C LEU A 380 -18.84 10.18 -11.24
N LEU A 381 -17.68 9.60 -11.28
CA LEU A 381 -16.43 10.32 -11.59
C LEU A 381 -16.25 10.35 -13.13
N VAL A 382 -17.06 11.19 -13.79
CA VAL A 382 -17.01 11.39 -15.25
C VAL A 382 -16.63 12.84 -15.57
N PHE A 383 -15.83 13.02 -16.61
CA PHE A 383 -15.22 14.30 -16.96
C PHE A 383 -15.66 14.74 -18.36
N PHE A 384 -15.94 16.03 -18.47
CA PHE A 384 -16.28 16.72 -19.70
C PHE A 384 -15.45 17.99 -19.84
N ASP A 385 -15.17 18.43 -21.03
CA ASP A 385 -14.66 19.77 -21.23
C ASP A 385 -15.74 20.83 -20.94
N TYR A 386 -15.29 22.08 -20.77
CA TYR A 386 -16.22 23.19 -20.58
C TYR A 386 -17.20 23.25 -21.76
N ASP A 387 -18.47 23.37 -21.45
CA ASP A 387 -19.58 23.46 -22.41
C ASP A 387 -19.70 22.26 -23.37
N LYS A 388 -19.10 21.12 -23.05
CA LYS A 388 -19.17 19.91 -23.85
C LYS A 388 -19.87 18.76 -23.13
N SER A 389 -20.31 17.78 -23.93
CA SER A 389 -20.90 16.53 -23.46
C SER A 389 -20.10 15.29 -23.89
N GLU A 390 -19.00 15.44 -24.65
CA GLU A 390 -18.10 14.37 -24.98
C GLU A 390 -17.32 13.92 -23.74
N LEU A 391 -17.33 12.61 -23.47
CA LEU A 391 -16.63 12.00 -22.35
C LEU A 391 -15.12 12.06 -22.57
N LYS A 392 -14.39 12.47 -21.59
CA LYS A 392 -12.92 12.43 -21.58
C LYS A 392 -12.43 11.02 -21.26
N SER A 393 -11.23 10.67 -21.72
CA SER A 393 -10.59 9.36 -21.49
C SER A 393 -10.44 9.00 -20.02
N GLU A 394 -10.27 9.99 -19.15
CA GLU A 394 -10.17 9.83 -17.70
C GLU A 394 -11.46 9.29 -17.06
N SER A 395 -12.60 9.33 -17.78
CA SER A 395 -13.87 8.75 -17.36
C SER A 395 -13.94 7.23 -17.58
N THR A 396 -13.10 6.67 -18.45
CA THR A 396 -13.15 5.27 -18.85
C THR A 396 -13.17 4.27 -17.69
N PRO A 397 -12.32 4.38 -16.67
CA PRO A 397 -12.34 3.43 -15.55
C PRO A 397 -13.67 3.39 -14.79
N GLU A 398 -14.34 4.52 -14.68
CA GLU A 398 -15.65 4.62 -14.02
C GLU A 398 -16.76 4.00 -14.87
N LEU A 399 -16.73 4.24 -16.16
CA LEU A 399 -17.71 3.74 -17.09
C LEU A 399 -17.64 2.22 -17.26
N GLU A 400 -16.43 1.66 -17.25
CA GLU A 400 -16.21 0.20 -17.28
C GLU A 400 -16.76 -0.47 -16.00
N ARG A 401 -16.64 0.17 -14.83
CA ARG A 401 -17.25 -0.35 -13.60
C ARG A 401 -18.77 -0.38 -13.65
N ILE A 402 -19.39 0.60 -14.29
CA ILE A 402 -20.86 0.59 -14.48
C ILE A 402 -21.25 -0.60 -15.37
N ILE A 403 -20.51 -0.85 -16.43
CA ILE A 403 -20.75 -2.01 -17.32
C ILE A 403 -20.60 -3.31 -16.57
N GLU A 404 -19.55 -3.46 -15.75
CA GLU A 404 -19.29 -4.63 -14.91
C GLU A 404 -20.42 -4.83 -13.88
N LEU A 405 -20.79 -3.77 -13.14
CA LEU A 405 -21.92 -3.80 -12.20
C LEU A 405 -23.20 -4.32 -12.85
N LEU A 406 -23.51 -3.85 -14.08
CA LEU A 406 -24.70 -4.26 -14.80
C LEU A 406 -24.61 -5.69 -15.36
N ARG A 407 -23.43 -6.18 -15.68
CA ARG A 407 -23.19 -7.57 -16.10
C ARG A 407 -23.36 -8.54 -14.93
N GLU A 408 -22.82 -8.19 -13.76
CA GLU A 408 -22.96 -8.98 -12.54
C GLU A 408 -24.40 -9.00 -12.00
N ASN A 409 -25.16 -7.93 -12.27
CA ASN A 409 -26.53 -7.74 -11.77
C ASN A 409 -27.52 -7.57 -12.94
N PRO A 410 -27.90 -8.65 -13.65
CA PRO A 410 -28.66 -8.58 -14.91
C PRO A 410 -30.08 -8.02 -14.78
N THR A 411 -30.63 -7.97 -13.59
CA THR A 411 -32.01 -7.52 -13.32
C THR A 411 -32.15 -6.04 -13.00
N ILE A 412 -31.07 -5.39 -12.60
CA ILE A 412 -31.13 -3.96 -12.24
C ILE A 412 -31.20 -3.08 -13.47
N LYS A 413 -31.87 -1.96 -13.32
CA LYS A 413 -31.91 -0.85 -14.28
C LYS A 413 -31.29 0.39 -13.66
N LEU A 414 -30.65 1.20 -14.47
CA LEU A 414 -29.99 2.42 -14.02
C LEU A 414 -30.53 3.63 -14.74
N ARG A 415 -30.61 4.75 -14.01
CA ARG A 415 -30.85 6.07 -14.57
C ARG A 415 -29.64 6.96 -14.33
N PHE A 416 -29.20 7.66 -15.35
CA PHE A 416 -28.17 8.68 -15.29
C PHE A 416 -28.80 10.07 -15.19
N ASP A 417 -28.55 10.76 -14.09
CA ASP A 417 -29.07 12.09 -13.80
C ASP A 417 -27.96 13.13 -14.02
N GLY A 418 -28.07 13.96 -15.04
CA GLY A 418 -27.10 15.01 -15.34
C GLY A 418 -27.45 16.33 -14.62
N HIS A 419 -26.43 17.03 -14.16
CA HIS A 419 -26.54 18.32 -13.45
C HIS A 419 -25.51 19.31 -13.98
N THR A 420 -25.83 20.61 -13.86
CA THR A 420 -24.93 21.74 -14.17
C THR A 420 -24.69 22.60 -12.92
N ASP A 421 -23.79 23.54 -13.05
CA ASP A 421 -23.67 24.67 -12.10
C ASP A 421 -24.75 25.74 -12.35
N ASP A 422 -24.63 26.86 -11.63
CA ASP A 422 -25.55 27.98 -11.65
C ASP A 422 -25.43 28.90 -12.87
N GLN A 423 -24.45 28.69 -13.74
CA GLN A 423 -24.20 29.56 -14.88
C GLN A 423 -25.07 29.19 -16.08
N GLY A 424 -25.56 30.18 -16.82
CA GLY A 424 -26.40 30.02 -18.00
C GLY A 424 -27.92 30.00 -17.72
N SER A 425 -28.75 29.96 -18.79
CA SER A 425 -30.20 29.85 -18.70
C SER A 425 -30.65 28.45 -18.29
N ASP A 426 -31.90 28.34 -17.81
CA ASP A 426 -32.48 27.05 -17.41
C ASP A 426 -32.57 26.09 -18.59
N ASP A 427 -33.10 26.53 -19.72
CA ASP A 427 -33.24 25.69 -20.94
C ASP A 427 -31.91 25.19 -21.45
N TYR A 428 -30.88 26.04 -21.41
CA TYR A 428 -29.54 25.68 -21.81
C TYR A 428 -28.96 24.60 -20.89
N ASN A 429 -29.07 24.79 -19.58
CA ASN A 429 -28.57 23.84 -18.58
C ASN A 429 -29.32 22.52 -18.59
N ASP A 430 -30.62 22.52 -18.82
CA ASP A 430 -31.41 21.31 -19.01
C ASP A 430 -30.93 20.51 -20.20
N ALA A 431 -30.73 21.17 -21.34
CA ALA A 431 -30.24 20.51 -22.55
C ALA A 431 -28.81 19.98 -22.38
N LEU A 432 -27.90 20.75 -21.75
CA LEU A 432 -26.51 20.32 -21.53
C LEU A 432 -26.42 19.15 -20.56
N SER A 433 -27.17 19.19 -19.46
CA SER A 433 -27.20 18.11 -18.47
C SER A 433 -27.76 16.82 -19.05
N LEU A 434 -28.81 16.89 -19.86
CA LEU A 434 -29.37 15.73 -20.56
C LEU A 434 -28.36 15.14 -21.55
N ARG A 435 -27.68 15.97 -22.37
CA ARG A 435 -26.65 15.48 -23.29
C ARG A 435 -25.52 14.75 -22.58
N ARG A 436 -25.06 15.25 -21.42
CA ARG A 436 -24.03 14.59 -20.59
C ARG A 436 -24.49 13.24 -20.07
N ALA A 437 -25.71 13.16 -19.52
CA ALA A 437 -26.29 11.89 -19.08
C ALA A 437 -26.44 10.90 -20.25
N GLN A 438 -26.85 11.38 -21.44
CA GLN A 438 -26.97 10.57 -22.65
C GLN A 438 -25.62 10.05 -23.15
N SER A 439 -24.54 10.82 -23.00
CA SER A 439 -23.18 10.36 -23.36
C SER A 439 -22.71 9.20 -22.48
N VAL A 440 -23.01 9.25 -21.17
CA VAL A 440 -22.75 8.13 -20.25
C VAL A 440 -23.58 6.89 -20.68
N LEU A 441 -24.88 7.06 -20.92
CA LEU A 441 -25.77 5.99 -21.37
C LEU A 441 -25.25 5.33 -22.66
N ASN A 442 -24.90 6.15 -23.66
CA ASN A 442 -24.43 5.67 -24.96
C ASN A 442 -23.13 4.86 -24.82
N TYR A 443 -22.21 5.27 -23.93
CA TYR A 443 -21.01 4.52 -23.65
C TYR A 443 -21.32 3.15 -23.06
N VAL A 444 -22.20 3.09 -22.06
CA VAL A 444 -22.61 1.84 -21.39
C VAL A 444 -23.32 0.90 -22.38
N VAL A 445 -24.16 1.43 -23.27
CA VAL A 445 -24.79 0.63 -24.37
C VAL A 445 -23.73 0.08 -25.33
N ALA A 446 -22.76 0.91 -25.73
CA ALA A 446 -21.66 0.48 -26.60
C ALA A 446 -20.82 -0.63 -25.94
N GLY A 447 -20.72 -0.65 -24.59
CA GLY A 447 -20.13 -1.72 -23.80
C GLY A 447 -20.96 -3.02 -23.70
N GLY A 448 -22.10 -3.09 -24.43
CA GLY A 448 -22.91 -4.31 -24.54
C GLY A 448 -24.08 -4.42 -23.56
N VAL A 449 -24.40 -3.37 -22.81
CA VAL A 449 -25.57 -3.36 -21.93
C VAL A 449 -26.83 -2.99 -22.72
N PRO A 450 -27.95 -3.75 -22.62
CA PRO A 450 -29.18 -3.42 -23.30
C PRO A 450 -29.73 -2.03 -22.94
N ALA A 451 -30.04 -1.20 -23.95
CA ALA A 451 -30.58 0.14 -23.72
C ALA A 451 -31.90 0.16 -22.91
N THR A 452 -32.67 -0.93 -22.94
CA THR A 452 -33.89 -1.10 -22.15
C THR A 452 -33.68 -1.12 -20.63
N ARG A 453 -32.44 -1.25 -20.20
CA ARG A 453 -32.04 -1.19 -18.78
C ARG A 453 -31.55 0.18 -18.33
N LEU A 454 -31.53 1.16 -19.23
CA LEU A 454 -30.88 2.45 -19.00
C LEU A 454 -31.81 3.61 -19.29
N GLU A 455 -31.78 4.63 -18.44
CA GLU A 455 -32.46 5.92 -18.65
C GLU A 455 -31.46 7.07 -18.49
N ALA A 456 -31.73 8.19 -19.16
CA ALA A 456 -30.97 9.44 -18.98
C ALA A 456 -31.94 10.60 -18.72
N LYS A 457 -31.64 11.43 -17.70
CA LYS A 457 -32.41 12.65 -17.38
C LYS A 457 -31.49 13.85 -17.16
N GLY A 458 -31.93 15.03 -17.60
CA GLY A 458 -31.28 16.28 -17.33
C GLY A 458 -32.04 17.05 -16.26
N PHE A 459 -31.34 17.54 -15.24
CA PHE A 459 -31.89 18.34 -14.15
C PHE A 459 -31.39 19.80 -14.16
N GLY A 460 -30.51 20.13 -15.12
CA GLY A 460 -29.89 21.44 -15.18
C GLY A 460 -29.27 21.83 -13.83
N LYS A 461 -29.54 23.08 -13.40
CA LYS A 461 -29.07 23.65 -12.13
C LYS A 461 -30.03 23.50 -10.96
N ARG A 462 -31.20 22.85 -11.17
CA ARG A 462 -32.30 22.82 -10.18
C ARG A 462 -32.02 21.98 -8.93
N GLN A 463 -31.03 21.06 -8.99
CA GLN A 463 -30.68 20.18 -7.89
C GLN A 463 -29.19 20.30 -7.56
N PRO A 464 -28.74 21.41 -6.95
CA PRO A 464 -27.35 21.56 -6.59
C PRO A 464 -26.96 20.58 -5.47
N ALA A 465 -25.80 19.93 -5.62
CA ALA A 465 -25.23 19.10 -4.56
C ALA A 465 -24.64 19.96 -3.44
N VAL A 466 -24.11 21.14 -3.80
CA VAL A 466 -23.53 22.10 -2.87
C VAL A 466 -24.15 23.48 -3.15
N GLN A 467 -24.66 24.11 -2.13
CA GLN A 467 -25.15 25.49 -2.22
C GLN A 467 -23.98 26.47 -2.29
N GLY A 468 -24.14 27.53 -3.09
CA GLY A 468 -23.15 28.60 -3.23
C GLY A 468 -22.64 28.78 -4.65
N ALA A 469 -21.94 29.91 -4.86
CA ALA A 469 -21.42 30.31 -6.17
C ALA A 469 -19.86 30.33 -6.23
N THR A 470 -19.20 29.58 -5.35
CA THR A 470 -17.75 29.42 -5.42
C THR A 470 -17.38 28.45 -6.54
N ASP A 471 -16.13 28.50 -7.00
CA ASP A 471 -15.65 27.60 -8.05
C ASP A 471 -15.70 26.13 -7.61
N GLU A 472 -15.47 25.85 -6.32
CA GLU A 472 -15.57 24.51 -5.73
C GLU A 472 -17.03 24.03 -5.74
N ALA A 473 -17.99 24.89 -5.34
CA ALA A 473 -19.41 24.55 -5.37
C ALA A 473 -19.89 24.28 -6.81
N ARG A 474 -19.48 25.12 -7.78
CA ARG A 474 -19.76 24.91 -9.19
C ARG A 474 -19.17 23.59 -9.71
N ALA A 475 -17.91 23.31 -9.38
CA ALA A 475 -17.27 22.04 -9.75
C ALA A 475 -18.00 20.83 -9.16
N ALA A 476 -18.48 20.93 -7.92
CA ALA A 476 -19.28 19.89 -7.28
C ALA A 476 -20.65 19.69 -7.95
N ASN A 477 -21.25 20.77 -8.48
CA ASN A 477 -22.57 20.76 -9.12
C ASN A 477 -22.53 20.26 -10.55
N ARG A 478 -21.43 20.42 -11.29
CA ARG A 478 -21.20 19.83 -12.62
C ARG A 478 -20.92 18.32 -12.49
N ARG A 479 -21.98 17.52 -12.45
CA ARG A 479 -21.88 16.07 -12.20
C ARG A 479 -22.91 15.26 -12.97
N VAL A 480 -22.65 13.96 -13.04
CA VAL A 480 -23.65 12.95 -13.39
C VAL A 480 -23.78 12.02 -12.19
N GLU A 481 -25.02 11.71 -11.82
CA GLU A 481 -25.34 10.71 -10.79
C GLU A 481 -25.93 9.48 -11.46
N MET A 482 -25.66 8.31 -10.89
CA MET A 482 -26.28 7.05 -11.24
C MET A 482 -27.28 6.66 -10.15
N LYS A 483 -28.47 6.21 -10.55
CA LYS A 483 -29.51 5.73 -9.62
C LYS A 483 -30.07 4.41 -10.09
N VAL A 484 -30.23 3.48 -9.15
CA VAL A 484 -30.95 2.23 -9.41
C VAL A 484 -32.43 2.56 -9.50
N VAL A 485 -33.08 2.07 -10.57
CA VAL A 485 -34.52 2.27 -10.83
C VAL A 485 -35.20 0.90 -10.97
N GLU A 486 -36.50 0.85 -10.72
CA GLU A 486 -37.32 -0.38 -10.78
C GLU A 486 -37.53 -0.90 -12.22
#